data_d1869f322ba5919baaa250c9b98c374b
#
_entry.id   d1869f322ba5919baaa250c9b98c374b
#
_cell.length_a   1.000
_cell.length_b   1.000
_cell.length_c   1.000
_cell.angle_alpha   90.00
_cell.angle_beta   90.00
_cell.angle_gamma   90.00
#
_symmetry.space_group_name_H-M   'P 1'
#
loop_
_entity.id
_entity.type
_entity.pdbx_description
1 polymer ?
#
loop_
_entity_poly.entity_id
_entity_poly.type
_entity_poly.pdbx_seq_one_letter_code
_entity_poly.pdbx_strand_id
1 'polypeptide(L)'
;MARFTNQAQLRYGNAVTNSNVAVGEILEVLSATKTAVKTTYGQNDTVTYIISIVNSGATAFNGLTLTDDLGAYTFGTGTVTPLTYIPGTINYYINGTLQTA
;
A
#
# COMPACT_ATOMS: atom_id res chain seq x y z
N MET A 1 -9.11 9.34 -2.81
CA MET A 1 -8.50 10.42 -3.62
C MET A 1 -7.98 11.51 -2.71
N ALA A 2 -6.78 11.94 -2.92
CA ALA A 2 -6.23 13.12 -2.28
C ALA A 2 -6.49 14.36 -3.16
N ARG A 3 -6.55 15.50 -2.52
CA ARG A 3 -6.87 16.75 -3.19
C ARG A 3 -5.89 17.82 -2.72
N PHE A 4 -5.43 18.66 -3.64
CA PHE A 4 -4.57 19.79 -3.29
C PHE A 4 -5.09 21.07 -3.95
N THR A 5 -4.77 22.19 -3.32
CA THR A 5 -5.08 23.53 -3.85
C THR A 5 -3.80 24.34 -3.97
N ASN A 6 -3.79 25.25 -4.92
CA ASN A 6 -2.69 26.16 -5.13
C ASN A 6 -3.21 27.53 -5.54
N GLN A 7 -2.61 28.58 -4.99
CA GLN A 7 -3.02 29.95 -5.24
C GLN A 7 -1.79 30.84 -5.27
N ALA A 8 -1.77 31.79 -6.21
CA ALA A 8 -0.73 32.80 -6.30
C ALA A 8 -1.20 34.13 -5.71
N GLN A 9 -0.26 34.93 -5.26
CA GLN A 9 -0.54 36.29 -4.75
C GLN A 9 0.34 37.28 -5.52
N LEU A 10 -0.29 38.39 -5.94
CA LEU A 10 0.39 39.48 -6.59
C LEU A 10 0.39 40.69 -5.64
N ARG A 11 1.56 41.27 -5.45
CA ARG A 11 1.72 42.49 -4.66
C ARG A 11 2.31 43.61 -5.51
N TYR A 12 1.76 44.81 -5.35
CA TYR A 12 2.27 46.02 -5.97
C TYR A 12 2.11 47.18 -4.98
N GLY A 13 3.21 47.67 -4.46
CA GLY A 13 3.14 48.67 -3.39
C GLY A 13 2.38 48.16 -2.18
N ASN A 14 1.29 48.86 -1.82
CA ASN A 14 0.40 48.47 -0.74
C ASN A 14 -0.79 47.63 -1.24
N ALA A 15 -0.88 47.39 -2.54
CA ALA A 15 -1.94 46.61 -3.12
C ALA A 15 -1.59 45.13 -3.12
N VAL A 16 -2.57 44.28 -2.82
CA VAL A 16 -2.45 42.81 -2.83
C VAL A 16 -3.66 42.28 -3.57
N THR A 17 -3.43 41.37 -4.51
CA THR A 17 -4.48 40.64 -5.16
C THR A 17 -4.11 39.16 -5.23
N ASN A 18 -5.10 38.30 -5.04
CA ASN A 18 -4.91 36.86 -5.10
C ASN A 18 -5.46 36.32 -6.41
N SER A 19 -4.79 35.30 -6.95
CA SER A 19 -5.33 34.56 -8.08
C SER A 19 -6.54 33.72 -7.65
N ASN A 20 -7.23 33.13 -8.60
CA ASN A 20 -8.13 32.00 -8.34
C ASN A 20 -7.37 30.86 -7.68
N VAL A 21 -8.08 29.99 -7.02
CA VAL A 21 -7.52 28.76 -6.46
C VAL A 21 -7.57 27.68 -7.54
N ALA A 22 -6.41 27.10 -7.85
CA ALA A 22 -6.33 25.92 -8.70
C ALA A 22 -6.47 24.67 -7.83
N VAL A 23 -7.22 23.70 -8.30
CA VAL A 23 -7.50 22.46 -7.57
C VAL A 23 -7.00 21.28 -8.39
N GLY A 24 -6.26 20.39 -7.75
CA GLY A 24 -5.83 19.12 -8.33
C GLY A 24 -6.29 17.95 -7.48
N GLU A 25 -6.47 16.81 -8.12
CA GLU A 25 -6.80 15.56 -7.44
C GLU A 25 -5.73 14.53 -7.73
N ILE A 26 -5.33 13.81 -6.69
CA ILE A 26 -4.41 12.68 -6.82
C ILE A 26 -5.26 11.41 -6.78
N LEU A 27 -5.28 10.69 -7.89
CA LEU A 27 -6.03 9.44 -8.00
C LEU A 27 -5.19 8.30 -7.42
N GLU A 28 -5.79 7.55 -6.51
CA GLU A 28 -5.23 6.31 -6.02
C GLU A 28 -5.74 5.17 -6.91
N VAL A 29 -4.85 4.66 -7.75
CA VAL A 29 -5.20 3.60 -8.71
C VAL A 29 -4.62 2.24 -8.33
N LEU A 30 -3.72 2.20 -7.37
CA LEU A 30 -3.10 0.97 -6.88
C LEU A 30 -3.55 0.74 -5.45
N SER A 31 -4.09 -0.43 -5.18
CA SER A 31 -4.52 -0.83 -3.84
C SER A 31 -4.08 -2.26 -3.53
N ALA A 32 -3.93 -2.54 -2.24
CA ALA A 32 -3.59 -3.87 -1.75
C ALA A 32 -4.46 -4.21 -0.55
N THR A 33 -4.89 -5.45 -0.49
CA THR A 33 -5.59 -6.01 0.67
C THR A 33 -4.92 -7.31 1.08
N LYS A 34 -4.96 -7.61 2.38
CA LYS A 34 -4.40 -8.82 2.95
C LYS A 34 -5.45 -9.50 3.79
N THR A 35 -5.67 -10.79 3.55
CA THR A 35 -6.68 -11.58 4.24
C THR A 35 -6.08 -12.88 4.72
N ALA A 36 -6.29 -13.24 5.98
CA ALA A 36 -5.95 -14.56 6.49
C ALA A 36 -7.02 -15.56 6.06
N VAL A 37 -6.59 -16.76 5.69
CA VAL A 37 -7.51 -17.83 5.26
C VAL A 37 -8.39 -18.29 6.43
N LYS A 38 -7.85 -18.26 7.65
CA LYS A 38 -8.58 -18.55 8.89
C LYS A 38 -8.43 -17.39 9.87
N THR A 39 -9.28 -17.35 10.89
CA THR A 39 -9.22 -16.30 11.92
C THR A 39 -8.72 -16.83 13.27
N THR A 40 -8.62 -18.13 13.42
CA THR A 40 -8.18 -18.77 14.68
C THR A 40 -7.10 -19.79 14.37
N TYR A 41 -6.01 -19.73 15.13
CA TYR A 41 -4.85 -20.60 14.96
C TYR A 41 -4.40 -21.14 16.31
N GLY A 42 -3.96 -22.40 16.33
CA GLY A 42 -3.24 -22.97 17.45
C GLY A 42 -1.75 -22.67 17.38
N GLN A 43 -1.04 -22.98 18.45
CA GLN A 43 0.42 -22.87 18.46
C GLN A 43 1.03 -23.80 17.42
N ASN A 44 2.02 -23.31 16.69
CA ASN A 44 2.72 -24.01 15.60
C ASN A 44 1.85 -24.30 14.35
N ASP A 45 0.66 -23.73 14.26
CA ASP A 45 -0.14 -23.81 13.04
C ASP A 45 0.50 -23.02 11.91
N THR A 46 0.25 -23.48 10.68
CA THR A 46 0.62 -22.72 9.49
C THR A 46 -0.45 -21.68 9.20
N VAL A 47 -0.01 -20.46 8.93
CA VAL A 47 -0.88 -19.34 8.56
C VAL A 47 -0.73 -19.06 7.08
N THR A 48 -1.85 -19.03 6.35
CA THR A 48 -1.87 -18.68 4.93
C THR A 48 -2.58 -17.34 4.75
N TYR A 49 -1.94 -16.42 4.04
CA TYR A 49 -2.51 -15.14 3.68
C TYR A 49 -2.73 -15.03 2.20
N ILE A 50 -3.76 -14.31 1.82
CA ILE A 50 -4.03 -13.91 0.45
C ILE A 50 -3.84 -12.40 0.38
N ILE A 51 -2.95 -11.96 -0.50
CA ILE A 51 -2.71 -10.54 -0.75
C ILE A 51 -3.20 -10.25 -2.16
N SER A 52 -4.17 -9.34 -2.26
CA SER A 52 -4.72 -8.89 -3.53
C SER A 52 -4.22 -7.51 -3.84
N ILE A 53 -3.64 -7.34 -5.03
CA ILE A 53 -3.16 -6.05 -5.52
C ILE A 53 -3.99 -5.71 -6.76
N VAL A 54 -4.63 -4.55 -6.72
CA VAL A 54 -5.50 -4.09 -7.79
C VAL A 54 -4.97 -2.80 -8.38
N ASN A 55 -4.77 -2.79 -9.68
CA ASN A 55 -4.49 -1.60 -10.46
C ASN A 55 -5.77 -1.21 -11.22
N SER A 56 -6.43 -0.16 -10.78
CA SER A 56 -7.65 0.33 -11.41
C SER A 56 -7.39 1.45 -12.44
N GLY A 57 -6.13 1.80 -12.65
CA GLY A 57 -5.72 2.77 -13.67
C GLY A 57 -5.53 2.14 -15.04
N ALA A 58 -5.19 2.99 -16.01
CA ALA A 58 -4.99 2.58 -17.39
C ALA A 58 -3.53 2.21 -17.72
N THR A 59 -2.60 2.48 -16.80
CA THR A 59 -1.17 2.26 -17.01
C THR A 59 -0.68 1.13 -16.11
N ALA A 60 0.09 0.22 -16.66
CA ALA A 60 0.68 -0.87 -15.89
C ALA A 60 1.79 -0.35 -14.96
N PHE A 61 1.88 -0.94 -13.77
CA PHE A 61 2.98 -0.70 -12.84
C PHE A 61 3.97 -1.85 -12.96
N ASN A 62 5.25 -1.52 -13.09
CA ASN A 62 6.34 -2.49 -13.15
C ASN A 62 7.27 -2.30 -11.96
N GLY A 63 7.93 -3.39 -11.54
CA GLY A 63 8.90 -3.33 -10.46
C GLY A 63 8.30 -3.10 -9.09
N LEU A 64 7.06 -3.54 -8.87
CA LEU A 64 6.42 -3.44 -7.56
C LEU A 64 7.14 -4.33 -6.54
N THR A 65 7.28 -3.79 -5.32
CA THR A 65 7.83 -4.53 -4.19
C THR A 65 6.77 -4.65 -3.10
N LEU A 66 6.58 -5.86 -2.61
CA LEU A 66 5.70 -6.14 -1.49
C LEU A 66 6.54 -6.51 -0.29
N THR A 67 6.32 -5.82 0.83
CA THR A 67 7.03 -6.09 2.08
C THR A 67 6.03 -6.43 3.18
N ASP A 68 6.35 -7.47 3.94
CA ASP A 68 5.54 -7.92 5.07
C ASP A 68 6.46 -8.06 6.28
N ASP A 69 6.07 -7.49 7.42
CA ASP A 69 6.86 -7.53 8.65
C ASP A 69 6.60 -8.78 9.51
N LEU A 70 5.81 -9.72 9.02
CA LEU A 70 5.48 -10.99 9.69
C LEU A 70 4.84 -10.77 11.07
N GLY A 71 4.08 -9.69 11.21
CA GLY A 71 3.42 -9.34 12.46
C GLY A 71 4.33 -8.77 13.53
N ALA A 72 5.53 -8.30 13.17
CA ALA A 72 6.50 -7.79 14.13
C ALA A 72 5.93 -6.66 14.99
N TYR A 73 6.24 -6.68 16.28
CA TYR A 73 5.84 -5.63 17.22
C TYR A 73 6.90 -5.43 18.29
N THR A 74 6.89 -4.24 18.89
CA THR A 74 7.82 -3.90 19.96
C THR A 74 7.30 -4.43 21.29
N PHE A 75 8.16 -5.12 22.03
CA PHE A 75 7.88 -5.59 23.37
C PHE A 75 9.06 -5.23 24.29
N GLY A 76 8.84 -4.33 25.23
CA GLY A 76 9.92 -3.80 26.06
C GLY A 76 10.94 -3.05 25.23
N THR A 77 12.21 -3.47 25.27
CA THR A 77 13.30 -2.89 24.47
C THR A 77 13.60 -3.71 23.20
N GLY A 78 12.89 -4.81 22.99
CA GLY A 78 13.09 -5.70 21.83
C GLY A 78 11.92 -5.70 20.87
N THR A 79 12.10 -6.42 19.77
CA THR A 79 11.07 -6.66 18.77
C THR A 79 10.72 -8.13 18.74
N VAL A 80 9.41 -8.44 18.76
CA VAL A 80 8.90 -9.81 18.63
C VAL A 80 8.32 -9.98 17.23
N THR A 81 8.70 -11.07 16.55
CA THR A 81 8.18 -11.43 15.25
C THR A 81 7.45 -12.78 15.39
N PRO A 82 6.10 -12.78 15.51
CA PRO A 82 5.36 -14.00 15.82
C PRO A 82 5.28 -14.99 14.66
N LEU A 83 5.50 -14.55 13.42
CA LEU A 83 5.40 -15.39 12.23
C LEU A 83 6.79 -15.66 11.66
N THR A 84 6.95 -16.84 11.06
CA THR A 84 8.16 -17.22 10.35
C THR A 84 7.79 -17.58 8.92
N TYR A 85 8.50 -17.02 7.96
CA TYR A 85 8.31 -17.35 6.55
C TYR A 85 8.73 -18.79 6.27
N ILE A 86 7.88 -19.54 5.56
CA ILE A 86 8.20 -20.88 5.07
C ILE A 86 8.70 -20.77 3.64
N PRO A 87 10.00 -21.06 3.36
CA PRO A 87 10.56 -20.91 2.02
C PRO A 87 9.83 -21.75 0.97
N GLY A 88 9.72 -21.18 -0.23
CA GLY A 88 9.11 -21.88 -1.37
C GLY A 88 7.58 -21.94 -1.36
N THR A 89 6.92 -21.19 -0.47
CA THR A 89 5.46 -21.24 -0.34
C THR A 89 4.72 -20.07 -0.97
N ILE A 90 5.45 -19.11 -1.56
CA ILE A 90 4.83 -17.97 -2.22
C ILE A 90 4.45 -18.35 -3.64
N ASN A 91 3.17 -18.22 -3.95
CA ASN A 91 2.65 -18.28 -5.31
C ASN A 91 2.05 -16.93 -5.66
N TYR A 92 2.29 -16.41 -6.87
CA TYR A 92 1.63 -15.21 -7.28
C TYR A 92 1.01 -15.35 -8.66
N TYR A 93 -0.05 -14.58 -8.87
CA TYR A 93 -0.90 -14.66 -10.06
C TYR A 93 -1.07 -13.27 -10.65
N ILE A 94 -1.06 -13.20 -11.98
CA ILE A 94 -1.43 -11.99 -12.71
C ILE A 94 -2.65 -12.33 -13.55
N ASN A 95 -3.76 -11.61 -13.32
CA ASN A 95 -5.04 -11.84 -14.00
C ASN A 95 -5.49 -13.32 -13.93
N GLY A 96 -5.27 -13.93 -12.77
CA GLY A 96 -5.64 -15.32 -12.55
C GLY A 96 -4.66 -16.36 -13.08
N THR A 97 -3.54 -15.96 -13.67
CA THR A 97 -2.52 -16.87 -14.20
C THR A 97 -1.33 -16.95 -13.26
N LEU A 98 -0.98 -18.16 -12.82
CA LEU A 98 0.19 -18.40 -11.97
C LEU A 98 1.47 -17.98 -12.70
N GLN A 99 2.30 -17.21 -12.02
CA GLN A 99 3.58 -16.75 -12.52
C GLN A 99 4.73 -17.58 -11.97
N THR A 100 5.79 -17.67 -12.73
CA THR A 100 7.04 -18.28 -12.27
C THR A 100 7.81 -17.28 -11.42
N ALA A 101 8.21 -17.71 -10.22
CA ALA A 101 8.98 -16.85 -9.32
C ALA A 101 10.45 -16.78 -9.75
#